data_d6d0090ea03e04b6db983fabdb1983f3
#
_entry.id   d6d0090ea03e04b6db983fabdb1983f3
#
_cell.length_a   1.000
_cell.length_b   1.000
_cell.length_c   1.000
_cell.angle_alpha   90.00
_cell.angle_beta   90.00
_cell.angle_gamma   90.00
#
_symmetry.space_group_name_H-M   'P 1'
#
loop_
_entity.id
_entity.type
_entity.pdbx_description
1 polymer ?
#
loop_
_entity_poly.entity_id
_entity_poly.type
_entity_poly.pdbx_seq_one_letter_code
_entity_poly.pdbx_strand_id
1 'polypeptide(L)'
;FITKNGNDMVIPCEKYAYAYIEFKDGLPTYKIYQPFSENYKWLNNHDRSVWDLWSKLPETGENIIITSSRKDALTIWANTGIPSTSGQAESVTFKGNVMDQIKSRFKNVFVLYDNDFDKPENYGRIYGKELAIKHNLIQIEIPEFYESKDPFQFRTKHGEETFKNTFNFLINGK
;
A
#
# COMPACT_ATOMS: atom_id res chain seq x y z
N PHE A 1 7.87 22.89 6.04
CA PHE A 1 6.73 23.71 6.47
C PHE A 1 5.44 22.93 6.28
N ILE A 2 4.54 23.02 7.24
CA ILE A 2 3.16 22.56 7.10
C ILE A 2 2.21 23.71 7.48
N THR A 3 1.05 23.77 6.84
CA THR A 3 0.00 24.73 7.20
C THR A 3 -1.08 23.99 7.99
N LYS A 4 -1.35 24.42 9.20
CA LYS A 4 -2.42 23.90 10.05
C LYS A 4 -3.31 25.03 10.52
N ASN A 5 -4.60 24.97 10.20
CA ASN A 5 -5.58 26.03 10.55
C ASN A 5 -5.17 27.44 10.07
N GLY A 6 -4.57 27.53 8.87
CA GLY A 6 -4.10 28.80 8.29
C GLY A 6 -2.77 29.31 8.83
N ASN A 7 -2.14 28.63 9.79
CA ASN A 7 -0.83 28.99 10.34
C ASN A 7 0.25 28.07 9.77
N ASP A 8 1.33 28.67 9.30
CA ASP A 8 2.51 27.94 8.86
C ASP A 8 3.32 27.49 10.07
N MET A 9 3.68 26.21 10.07
CA MET A 9 4.48 25.60 11.12
C MET A 9 5.75 25.00 10.53
N VAL A 10 6.86 25.15 11.24
CA VAL A 10 8.10 24.42 10.96
C VAL A 10 8.16 23.21 11.87
N ILE A 11 8.17 22.03 11.29
CA ILE A 11 8.41 20.79 12.04
C ILE A 11 9.85 20.37 11.79
N PRO A 12 10.66 20.20 12.84
CA PRO A 12 12.03 19.69 12.68
C PRO A 12 12.04 18.34 11.99
N CYS A 13 12.94 18.17 11.03
CA CYS A 13 13.16 16.89 10.40
C CYS A 13 14.06 16.04 11.30
N GLU A 14 13.63 14.82 11.56
CA GLU A 14 14.44 13.84 12.28
C GLU A 14 15.65 13.40 11.42
N LYS A 15 16.69 12.90 12.08
CA LYS A 15 17.89 12.41 11.40
C LYS A 15 17.59 11.39 10.31
N TYR A 16 16.57 10.56 10.54
CA TYR A 16 16.08 9.57 9.58
C TYR A 16 14.62 9.90 9.22
N ALA A 17 14.44 10.54 8.08
CA ALA A 17 13.14 10.84 7.50
C ALA A 17 13.10 10.37 6.05
N TYR A 18 11.98 9.78 5.67
CA TYR A 18 11.74 9.29 4.30
C TYR A 18 10.58 10.06 3.71
N ALA A 19 10.78 10.68 2.54
CA ALA A 19 9.73 11.37 1.81
C ALA A 19 9.23 10.49 0.66
N TYR A 20 7.94 10.15 0.68
CA TYR A 20 7.24 9.53 -0.43
C TYR A 20 6.59 10.65 -1.24
N ILE A 21 7.00 10.77 -2.51
CA ILE A 21 6.57 11.85 -3.38
C ILE A 21 5.65 11.27 -4.44
N GLU A 22 4.47 11.85 -4.58
CA GLU A 22 3.52 11.58 -5.65
C GLU A 22 3.07 12.91 -6.25
N PHE A 23 2.37 12.84 -7.38
CA PHE A 23 1.91 14.05 -8.06
C PHE A 23 0.38 14.05 -8.14
N LYS A 24 -0.20 15.22 -7.88
CA LYS A 24 -1.60 15.49 -8.09
C LYS A 24 -1.75 16.78 -8.89
N ASP A 25 -2.45 16.70 -10.02
CA ASP A 25 -2.67 17.85 -10.91
C ASP A 25 -1.35 18.56 -11.33
N GLY A 26 -0.29 17.76 -11.52
CA GLY A 26 1.05 18.22 -11.86
C GLY A 26 1.87 18.77 -10.68
N LEU A 27 1.29 18.87 -9.49
CA LEU A 27 1.97 19.36 -8.28
C LEU A 27 2.45 18.21 -7.41
N PRO A 28 3.68 18.30 -6.85
CA PRO A 28 4.18 17.28 -5.93
C PRO A 28 3.42 17.31 -4.62
N THR A 29 3.11 16.12 -4.11
CA THR A 29 2.55 15.90 -2.80
C THR A 29 3.46 14.96 -2.01
N TYR A 30 3.43 15.05 -0.70
CA TYR A 30 4.40 14.41 0.17
C TYR A 30 3.75 13.63 1.30
N LYS A 31 4.23 12.44 1.54
CA LYS A 31 4.02 11.68 2.78
C LYS A 31 5.39 11.43 3.40
N ILE A 32 5.63 11.98 4.58
CA ILE A 32 6.92 11.91 5.26
C ILE A 32 6.80 10.94 6.42
N TYR A 33 7.70 9.99 6.46
CA TYR A 33 7.81 8.99 7.52
C TYR A 33 9.06 9.24 8.35
N GLN A 34 8.89 9.42 9.66
CA GLN A 34 9.95 9.63 10.63
C GLN A 34 9.86 8.52 11.69
N PRO A 35 10.51 7.37 11.49
CA PRO A 35 10.31 6.16 12.30
C PRO A 35 10.60 6.36 13.79
N PHE A 36 11.50 7.27 14.13
CA PHE A 36 11.95 7.52 15.50
C PHE A 36 11.31 8.75 16.16
N SER A 37 10.44 9.46 15.45
CA SER A 37 9.72 10.60 16.00
C SER A 37 8.55 10.14 16.87
N GLU A 38 8.48 10.64 18.09
CA GLU A 38 7.39 10.36 19.03
C GLU A 38 6.10 11.11 18.64
N ASN A 39 6.23 12.36 18.18
CA ASN A 39 5.08 13.24 17.96
C ASN A 39 4.65 13.36 16.50
N TYR A 40 5.60 13.25 15.56
CA TYR A 40 5.40 13.50 14.13
C TYR A 40 5.88 12.34 13.28
N LYS A 41 5.50 11.13 13.65
CA LYS A 41 5.89 9.90 12.93
C LYS A 41 5.46 9.95 11.47
N TRP A 42 4.28 10.51 11.20
CA TRP A 42 3.76 10.71 9.86
C TRP A 42 3.31 12.15 9.65
N LEU A 43 3.77 12.75 8.54
CA LEU A 43 3.31 14.03 8.02
C LEU A 43 2.83 13.79 6.59
N ASN A 44 1.68 14.32 6.22
CA ASN A 44 1.06 13.98 4.95
C ASN A 44 0.22 15.15 4.41
N ASN A 45 0.48 15.56 3.19
CA ASN A 45 -0.39 16.46 2.43
C ASN A 45 -1.04 15.78 1.20
N HIS A 46 -0.91 14.45 1.08
CA HIS A 46 -1.70 13.70 0.12
C HIS A 46 -3.18 13.73 0.50
N ASP A 47 -4.08 13.90 -0.44
CA ASP A 47 -5.48 13.60 -0.21
C ASP A 47 -5.80 12.14 -0.55
N ARG A 48 -7.06 11.74 -0.35
CA ARG A 48 -7.51 10.36 -0.54
C ARG A 48 -7.56 9.90 -2.00
N SER A 49 -7.34 10.80 -2.95
CA SER A 49 -7.24 10.48 -4.38
C SER A 49 -5.81 10.18 -4.82
N VAL A 50 -4.82 10.44 -3.95
CA VAL A 50 -3.40 10.17 -4.24
C VAL A 50 -3.04 8.77 -3.77
N TRP A 51 -2.57 7.95 -4.71
CA TRP A 51 -2.14 6.59 -4.45
C TRP A 51 -0.63 6.47 -4.60
N ASP A 52 -0.02 5.62 -3.80
CA ASP A 52 1.41 5.35 -3.84
C ASP A 52 1.80 4.66 -5.15
N LEU A 53 2.91 5.08 -5.73
CA LEU A 53 3.48 4.55 -6.98
C LEU A 53 2.61 4.77 -8.22
N TRP A 54 1.56 5.60 -8.15
CA TRP A 54 0.60 5.80 -9.22
C TRP A 54 1.25 6.18 -10.55
N SER A 55 2.18 7.13 -10.50
CA SER A 55 2.89 7.61 -11.69
C SER A 55 3.85 6.59 -12.31
N LYS A 56 4.11 5.50 -11.62
CA LYS A 56 5.00 4.41 -12.07
C LYS A 56 4.24 3.21 -12.63
N LEU A 57 2.94 3.11 -12.32
CA LEU A 57 2.14 1.99 -12.79
C LEU A 57 2.08 1.95 -14.32
N PRO A 58 2.19 0.77 -14.95
CA PRO A 58 2.00 0.63 -16.39
C PRO A 58 0.58 1.02 -16.79
N GLU A 59 0.41 1.51 -18.01
CA GLU A 59 -0.91 1.93 -18.52
C GLU A 59 -1.89 0.76 -18.61
N THR A 60 -1.39 -0.44 -18.87
CA THR A 60 -2.18 -1.68 -18.94
C THR A 60 -1.39 -2.83 -18.33
N GLY A 61 -2.10 -3.85 -17.85
CA GLY A 61 -1.47 -5.05 -17.30
C GLY A 61 -2.45 -6.17 -17.03
N GLU A 62 -1.92 -7.36 -16.78
CA GLU A 62 -2.73 -8.52 -16.40
C GLU A 62 -3.19 -8.43 -14.96
N ASN A 63 -2.26 -8.19 -14.04
CA ASN A 63 -2.47 -8.23 -12.60
C ASN A 63 -1.96 -6.96 -11.93
N ILE A 64 -2.65 -6.51 -10.89
CA ILE A 64 -2.17 -5.50 -9.93
C ILE A 64 -2.55 -5.91 -8.52
N ILE A 65 -1.71 -5.57 -7.54
CA ILE A 65 -1.98 -5.81 -6.12
C ILE A 65 -2.11 -4.47 -5.38
N ILE A 66 -3.22 -4.28 -4.68
CA ILE A 66 -3.45 -3.16 -3.77
C ILE A 66 -3.05 -3.62 -2.38
N THR A 67 -2.12 -2.91 -1.74
CA THR A 67 -1.60 -3.22 -0.41
C THR A 67 -1.95 -2.16 0.62
N SER A 68 -1.63 -2.43 1.89
CA SER A 68 -1.82 -1.50 3.02
C SER A 68 -0.84 -0.34 3.02
N SER A 69 0.35 -0.51 2.42
CA SER A 69 1.40 0.50 2.48
C SER A 69 2.30 0.52 1.23
N ARG A 70 2.93 1.67 0.98
CA ARG A 70 3.93 1.81 -0.08
C ARG A 70 5.12 0.86 0.09
N LYS A 71 5.53 0.59 1.31
CA LYS A 71 6.62 -0.37 1.62
C LYS A 71 6.28 -1.75 1.05
N ASP A 72 5.07 -2.20 1.28
CA ASP A 72 4.61 -3.52 0.84
C ASP A 72 4.41 -3.57 -0.66
N ALA A 73 3.85 -2.51 -1.25
CA ALA A 73 3.73 -2.38 -2.71
C ALA A 73 5.11 -2.45 -3.39
N LEU A 74 6.09 -1.71 -2.88
CA LEU A 74 7.47 -1.77 -3.39
C LEU A 74 8.09 -3.15 -3.21
N THR A 75 7.85 -3.82 -2.07
CA THR A 75 8.38 -5.15 -1.81
C THR A 75 7.83 -6.17 -2.80
N ILE A 76 6.53 -6.16 -3.04
CA ILE A 76 5.91 -7.06 -4.01
C ILE A 76 6.47 -6.77 -5.41
N TRP A 77 6.38 -5.54 -5.86
CA TRP A 77 6.76 -5.19 -7.23
C TRP A 77 8.23 -5.48 -7.52
N ALA A 78 9.13 -5.10 -6.61
CA ALA A 78 10.56 -5.33 -6.78
C ALA A 78 10.94 -6.82 -6.83
N ASN A 79 10.24 -7.69 -6.10
CA ASN A 79 10.58 -9.12 -6.04
C ASN A 79 9.82 -9.97 -7.05
N THR A 80 8.63 -9.56 -7.49
CA THR A 80 7.77 -10.40 -8.35
C THR A 80 7.55 -9.84 -9.76
N GLY A 81 7.84 -8.55 -9.96
CA GLY A 81 7.47 -7.83 -11.19
C GLY A 81 5.99 -7.48 -11.29
N ILE A 82 5.14 -7.92 -10.35
CA ILE A 82 3.71 -7.62 -10.35
C ILE A 82 3.50 -6.17 -9.91
N PRO A 83 2.93 -5.30 -10.76
CA PRO A 83 2.61 -3.93 -10.38
C PRO A 83 1.80 -3.89 -9.08
N SER A 84 2.20 -3.01 -8.18
CA SER A 84 1.53 -2.91 -6.88
C SER A 84 1.42 -1.46 -6.46
N THR A 85 0.36 -1.13 -5.74
CA THR A 85 0.06 0.22 -5.27
C THR A 85 -0.57 0.17 -3.88
N SER A 86 -0.67 1.30 -3.21
CA SER A 86 -1.42 1.42 -1.96
C SER A 86 -2.18 2.73 -1.88
N GLY A 87 -3.27 2.73 -1.13
CA GLY A 87 -3.93 3.96 -0.70
C GLY A 87 -3.19 4.63 0.46
N GLN A 88 -3.82 5.64 1.05
CA GLN A 88 -3.20 6.39 2.16
C GLN A 88 -3.25 5.64 3.50
N ALA A 89 -4.24 4.78 3.69
CA ALA A 89 -4.40 3.86 4.83
C ALA A 89 -5.48 2.82 4.49
N GLU A 90 -5.48 1.69 5.21
CA GLU A 90 -6.44 0.58 5.02
C GLU A 90 -7.90 0.98 5.22
N SER A 91 -8.18 1.80 6.23
CA SER A 91 -9.53 2.26 6.58
C SER A 91 -10.02 3.44 5.73
N VAL A 92 -9.22 3.92 4.79
CA VAL A 92 -9.56 5.11 4.01
C VAL A 92 -10.47 4.76 2.84
N THR A 93 -11.63 5.38 2.81
CA THR A 93 -12.49 5.36 1.60
C THR A 93 -11.80 6.10 0.47
N PHE A 94 -11.61 5.43 -0.65
CA PHE A 94 -11.02 6.04 -1.84
C PHE A 94 -11.92 7.13 -2.40
N LYS A 95 -11.31 8.24 -2.79
CA LYS A 95 -12.00 9.35 -3.45
C LYS A 95 -11.76 9.33 -4.96
N GLY A 96 -12.72 9.87 -5.69
CA GLY A 96 -12.65 9.96 -7.15
C GLY A 96 -12.82 8.61 -7.84
N ASN A 97 -12.41 8.56 -9.09
CA ASN A 97 -12.54 7.39 -9.96
C ASN A 97 -11.26 6.49 -9.98
N VAL A 98 -10.45 6.55 -8.94
CA VAL A 98 -9.16 5.84 -8.91
C VAL A 98 -9.36 4.33 -9.07
N MET A 99 -10.36 3.76 -8.42
CA MET A 99 -10.66 2.33 -8.55
C MET A 99 -11.11 1.96 -9.97
N ASP A 100 -11.92 2.81 -10.59
CA ASP A 100 -12.36 2.59 -11.98
C ASP A 100 -11.17 2.67 -12.94
N GLN A 101 -10.25 3.60 -12.72
CA GLN A 101 -9.01 3.69 -13.48
C GLN A 101 -8.12 2.46 -13.30
N ILE A 102 -7.97 1.93 -12.08
CA ILE A 102 -7.24 0.67 -11.85
C ILE A 102 -7.89 -0.47 -12.64
N LYS A 103 -9.20 -0.62 -12.53
CA LYS A 103 -9.95 -1.69 -13.19
C LYS A 103 -9.95 -1.58 -14.72
N SER A 104 -9.83 -0.37 -15.26
CA SER A 104 -9.69 -0.17 -16.72
C SER A 104 -8.28 -0.51 -17.23
N ARG A 105 -7.26 -0.44 -16.36
CA ARG A 105 -5.86 -0.70 -16.71
C ARG A 105 -5.47 -2.17 -16.53
N PHE A 106 -6.07 -2.88 -15.57
CA PHE A 106 -5.68 -4.23 -15.19
C PHE A 106 -6.86 -5.19 -15.25
N LYS A 107 -6.62 -6.39 -15.77
CA LYS A 107 -7.66 -7.42 -15.87
C LYS A 107 -8.04 -7.97 -14.49
N ASN A 108 -7.04 -8.24 -13.66
CA ASN A 108 -7.23 -8.78 -12.32
C ASN A 108 -6.69 -7.79 -11.28
N VAL A 109 -7.55 -7.41 -10.35
CA VAL A 109 -7.18 -6.52 -9.25
C VAL A 109 -7.28 -7.28 -7.95
N PHE A 110 -6.14 -7.44 -7.30
CA PHE A 110 -6.02 -8.14 -6.02
C PHE A 110 -5.92 -7.16 -4.87
N VAL A 111 -6.40 -7.55 -3.70
CA VAL A 111 -6.22 -6.83 -2.43
C VAL A 111 -5.45 -7.73 -1.48
N LEU A 112 -4.34 -7.20 -0.96
CA LEU A 112 -3.52 -7.85 0.05
C LEU A 112 -3.20 -6.83 1.14
N TYR A 113 -3.97 -6.85 2.21
CA TYR A 113 -3.73 -6.02 3.39
C TYR A 113 -3.02 -6.80 4.48
N ASP A 114 -2.61 -6.11 5.54
CA ASP A 114 -1.91 -6.72 6.66
C ASP A 114 -2.72 -7.89 7.25
N ASN A 115 -2.03 -8.93 7.67
CA ASN A 115 -2.61 -10.04 8.39
C ASN A 115 -2.22 -9.95 9.87
N ASP A 116 -3.02 -9.24 10.65
CA ASP A 116 -2.81 -9.06 12.09
C ASP A 116 -3.26 -10.30 12.90
N PHE A 117 -2.78 -11.49 12.49
CA PHE A 117 -3.19 -12.80 13.05
C PHE A 117 -2.89 -12.94 14.55
N ASP A 118 -1.99 -12.14 15.09
CA ASP A 118 -1.57 -12.10 16.49
C ASP A 118 -2.40 -11.15 17.36
N LYS A 119 -3.37 -10.44 16.76
CA LYS A 119 -4.23 -9.49 17.45
C LYS A 119 -5.64 -10.03 17.66
N PRO A 120 -6.36 -9.55 18.69
CA PRO A 120 -7.77 -9.92 18.92
C PRO A 120 -8.66 -9.65 17.71
N GLU A 121 -8.40 -8.59 16.97
CA GLU A 121 -9.08 -8.25 15.72
C GLU A 121 -8.07 -8.04 14.59
N ASN A 122 -8.25 -8.77 13.50
CA ASN A 122 -7.45 -8.66 12.31
C ASN A 122 -8.01 -7.57 11.39
N TYR A 123 -7.71 -6.31 11.72
CA TYR A 123 -8.25 -5.16 10.98
C TYR A 123 -7.81 -5.12 9.52
N GLY A 124 -6.58 -5.46 9.22
CA GLY A 124 -6.12 -5.49 7.83
C GLY A 124 -6.94 -6.49 6.99
N ARG A 125 -7.18 -7.69 7.52
CA ARG A 125 -8.04 -8.69 6.87
C ARG A 125 -9.48 -8.21 6.68
N ILE A 126 -10.05 -7.56 7.70
CA ILE A 126 -11.42 -7.02 7.67
C ILE A 126 -11.52 -5.94 6.57
N TYR A 127 -10.67 -4.93 6.59
CA TYR A 127 -10.69 -3.84 5.61
C TYR A 127 -10.35 -4.32 4.20
N GLY A 128 -9.43 -5.29 4.06
CA GLY A 128 -9.14 -5.91 2.77
C GLY A 128 -10.36 -6.61 2.18
N LYS A 129 -11.12 -7.34 3.02
CA LYS A 129 -12.37 -8.01 2.63
C LYS A 129 -13.47 -7.02 2.26
N GLU A 130 -13.64 -5.96 3.05
CA GLU A 130 -14.61 -4.90 2.75
C GLU A 130 -14.30 -4.22 1.42
N LEU A 131 -13.03 -3.91 1.15
CA LEU A 131 -12.59 -3.33 -0.11
C LEU A 131 -12.86 -4.27 -1.28
N ALA A 132 -12.52 -5.55 -1.12
CA ALA A 132 -12.73 -6.57 -2.14
C ALA A 132 -14.22 -6.72 -2.49
N ILE A 133 -15.09 -6.82 -1.49
CA ILE A 133 -16.54 -6.92 -1.69
C ILE A 133 -17.08 -5.66 -2.37
N LYS A 134 -16.75 -4.48 -1.83
CA LYS A 134 -17.26 -3.19 -2.31
C LYS A 134 -16.95 -2.94 -3.79
N HIS A 135 -15.78 -3.36 -4.22
CA HIS A 135 -15.30 -3.07 -5.58
C HIS A 135 -15.21 -4.32 -6.47
N ASN A 136 -15.71 -5.47 -6.03
CA ASN A 136 -15.60 -6.75 -6.74
C ASN A 136 -14.17 -7.05 -7.16
N LEU A 137 -13.28 -7.14 -6.16
CA LEU A 137 -11.86 -7.45 -6.31
C LEU A 137 -11.56 -8.84 -5.73
N ILE A 138 -10.35 -9.33 -5.97
CA ILE A 138 -9.89 -10.62 -5.47
C ILE A 138 -9.08 -10.40 -4.19
N GLN A 139 -9.59 -10.84 -3.04
CA GLN A 139 -8.78 -10.84 -1.83
C GLN A 139 -7.80 -12.00 -1.83
N ILE A 140 -6.54 -11.71 -1.53
CA ILE A 140 -5.48 -12.69 -1.28
C ILE A 140 -4.84 -12.41 0.07
N GLU A 141 -4.26 -13.43 0.69
CA GLU A 141 -3.65 -13.34 2.02
C GLU A 141 -2.34 -14.12 2.04
N ILE A 142 -1.35 -13.64 2.79
CA ILE A 142 -0.17 -14.42 3.13
C ILE A 142 -0.65 -15.53 4.07
N PRO A 143 -0.38 -16.82 3.76
CA PRO A 143 -0.80 -17.92 4.63
C PRO A 143 -0.28 -17.78 6.06
N GLU A 144 -1.14 -18.00 7.05
CA GLU A 144 -0.84 -17.81 8.48
C GLU A 144 0.35 -18.63 8.96
N PHE A 145 0.57 -19.81 8.38
CA PHE A 145 1.70 -20.68 8.75
C PHE A 145 3.08 -20.06 8.47
N TYR A 146 3.16 -19.00 7.66
CA TYR A 146 4.38 -18.22 7.52
C TYR A 146 4.60 -17.24 8.67
N GLU A 147 3.64 -17.04 9.55
CA GLU A 147 3.71 -16.12 10.68
C GLU A 147 4.26 -14.75 10.27
N SER A 148 3.75 -14.20 9.21
CA SER A 148 4.19 -12.94 8.63
C SER A 148 2.98 -12.05 8.37
N LYS A 149 3.04 -10.87 8.96
CA LYS A 149 1.94 -9.92 8.97
C LYS A 149 1.77 -9.23 7.61
N ASP A 150 2.89 -8.85 6.99
CA ASP A 150 2.91 -8.04 5.78
C ASP A 150 3.94 -8.58 4.76
N PRO A 151 3.87 -8.17 3.49
CA PRO A 151 4.81 -8.59 2.46
C PRO A 151 6.27 -8.31 2.78
N PHE A 152 6.58 -7.19 3.43
CA PHE A 152 7.95 -6.85 3.79
C PHE A 152 8.50 -7.81 4.86
N GLN A 153 7.71 -8.08 5.90
CA GLN A 153 8.08 -9.04 6.93
C GLN A 153 8.24 -10.44 6.34
N PHE A 154 7.30 -10.85 5.48
CA PHE A 154 7.36 -12.15 4.81
C PHE A 154 8.63 -12.30 3.97
N ARG A 155 8.95 -11.30 3.13
CA ARG A 155 10.16 -11.30 2.31
C ARG A 155 11.44 -11.37 3.17
N THR A 156 11.46 -10.62 4.27
CA THR A 156 12.62 -10.57 5.18
C THR A 156 12.83 -11.89 5.91
N LYS A 157 11.74 -12.52 6.38
CA LYS A 157 11.78 -13.74 7.18
C LYS A 157 12.05 -15.00 6.34
N HIS A 158 11.50 -15.09 5.15
CA HIS A 158 11.47 -16.32 4.35
C HIS A 158 12.30 -16.29 3.06
N GLY A 159 12.90 -15.15 2.73
CA GLY A 159 13.77 -15.01 1.59
C GLY A 159 13.03 -14.79 0.26
N GLU A 160 13.81 -14.54 -0.79
CA GLU A 160 13.29 -14.11 -2.09
C GLU A 160 12.57 -15.22 -2.85
N GLU A 161 13.13 -16.41 -2.84
CA GLU A 161 12.58 -17.54 -3.59
C GLU A 161 11.21 -17.96 -3.04
N THR A 162 11.10 -18.13 -1.71
CA THR A 162 9.83 -18.45 -1.06
C THR A 162 8.79 -17.35 -1.33
N PHE A 163 9.20 -16.09 -1.26
CA PHE A 163 8.33 -14.96 -1.57
C PHE A 163 7.79 -15.03 -3.00
N LYS A 164 8.64 -15.18 -4.00
CA LYS A 164 8.25 -15.29 -5.41
C LYS A 164 7.31 -16.46 -5.66
N ASN A 165 7.64 -17.63 -5.14
CA ASN A 165 6.84 -18.84 -5.33
C ASN A 165 5.45 -18.69 -4.70
N THR A 166 5.38 -18.12 -3.50
CA THR A 166 4.10 -17.89 -2.82
C THR A 166 3.24 -16.88 -3.58
N PHE A 167 3.80 -15.77 -4.02
CA PHE A 167 3.03 -14.78 -4.79
C PHE A 167 2.58 -15.33 -6.14
N ASN A 168 3.41 -16.09 -6.85
CA ASN A 168 3.02 -16.78 -8.07
C ASN A 168 1.84 -17.73 -7.84
N PHE A 169 1.87 -18.47 -6.73
CA PHE A 169 0.76 -19.34 -6.37
C PHE A 169 -0.52 -18.55 -6.05
N LEU A 170 -0.42 -17.49 -5.23
CA LEU A 170 -1.57 -16.67 -4.84
C LEU A 170 -2.27 -16.00 -6.05
N ILE A 171 -1.51 -15.63 -7.06
CA ILE A 171 -2.04 -14.94 -8.26
C ILE A 171 -2.54 -15.92 -9.31
N ASN A 172 -1.83 -17.03 -9.55
CA ASN A 172 -2.10 -17.95 -10.66
C ASN A 172 -2.80 -19.25 -10.24
N GLY A 173 -2.79 -19.57 -8.96
CA GLY A 173 -3.36 -20.81 -8.42
C GLY A 173 -4.87 -20.79 -8.16
N LYS A 174 -5.58 -19.78 -8.69
CA LYS A 174 -7.05 -19.64 -8.57
C LYS A 174 -7.72 -19.93 -9.88
#